data_c904b4728501c5147e00e7029e90bfdf
#
_entry.id   c904b4728501c5147e00e7029e90bfdf
#
_cell.length_a   1.000
_cell.length_b   1.000
_cell.length_c   1.000
_cell.angle_alpha   90.00
_cell.angle_beta   90.00
_cell.angle_gamma   90.00
#
_symmetry.space_group_name_H-M   'P 1'
#
loop_
_entity.id
_entity.type
_entity.pdbx_description
1 polymer ?
#
loop_
_entity_poly.entity_id
_entity_poly.type
_entity_poly.pdbx_seq_one_letter_code
_entity_poly.pdbx_strand_id
1 'polypeptide(L)'
;MSTSGFTRSRLTRRAHQRGAVAIIVGLSLAVLIGFVGLALDLGKLYVTKSELQNSVDACALAAARDVTGATPLLVSEAAGLATGTSNAALFQGKPVEMFENLNVSYSDTSGSTFYTKNNIPFSLDKVKYVKCTAERKDIAHWFIQMLNLLPGIDIKASTVNAMAVATTTSAQTACAIPVYVCTPSTANPPKTAYNRGDWIKSRVDPSSDPYGPGSFGWADLSPPAGGASELADLLAGSGQCDLPVVGSKVGEPGSIASLIAAWNTRFGIYTGSYKGPNDGAPDFTGYAYTLTTWNAPNGGNAYADFIQKRGTNDPYQTDANSGLQTKGTPSTKPVHQAGADRRLVQVPIVDCTELATAKQAAVVSWACMLMVEPMQEQSAKAATSLEYLGDSKDPTSPCATQGVPGSSTGVGPRVPVLVQ
;
A
#
# COMPACT_ATOMS: atom_id res chain seq x y z
N MET A 1 -30.36 -66.80 87.60
CA MET A 1 -29.67 -67.36 86.42
C MET A 1 -29.62 -66.29 85.33
N SER A 2 -28.50 -65.67 85.17
CA SER A 2 -28.27 -64.58 84.23
C SER A 2 -27.11 -64.96 83.33
N THR A 3 -27.36 -65.14 82.06
CA THR A 3 -26.37 -65.42 81.03
C THR A 3 -26.05 -64.17 80.27
N SER A 4 -24.83 -63.65 80.50
CA SER A 4 -24.31 -62.50 79.81
C SER A 4 -23.80 -62.96 78.41
N GLY A 5 -24.35 -62.35 77.34
CA GLY A 5 -23.94 -62.55 75.94
C GLY A 5 -22.75 -61.61 75.62
N PHE A 6 -21.59 -62.19 75.29
CA PHE A 6 -20.42 -61.49 74.80
C PHE A 6 -20.59 -61.15 73.32
N THR A 7 -20.72 -59.89 72.97
CA THR A 7 -20.74 -59.41 71.58
C THR A 7 -19.29 -59.24 71.08
N ARG A 8 -18.83 -60.06 70.16
CA ARG A 8 -17.53 -59.92 69.51
C ARG A 8 -17.61 -58.77 68.44
N SER A 9 -16.96 -57.67 68.72
CA SER A 9 -16.71 -56.63 67.79
C SER A 9 -15.72 -57.11 66.74
N ARG A 10 -16.16 -57.17 65.47
CA ARG A 10 -15.29 -57.41 64.30
C ARG A 10 -14.53 -56.14 64.03
N LEU A 11 -13.27 -56.07 64.38
CA LEU A 11 -12.32 -55.08 63.90
C LEU A 11 -12.09 -55.30 62.40
N THR A 12 -12.73 -54.49 61.56
CA THR A 12 -12.43 -54.43 60.14
C THR A 12 -11.02 -53.81 60.00
N ARG A 13 -10.06 -54.66 59.62
CA ARG A 13 -8.72 -54.22 59.18
C ARG A 13 -8.90 -53.34 57.97
N ARG A 14 -8.74 -52.01 58.12
CA ARG A 14 -8.54 -51.10 57.00
C ARG A 14 -7.27 -51.51 56.30
N ALA A 15 -7.36 -52.19 55.16
CA ALA A 15 -6.27 -52.47 54.28
C ALA A 15 -5.59 -51.17 53.89
N HIS A 16 -4.31 -51.08 54.12
CA HIS A 16 -3.51 -49.91 53.74
C HIS A 16 -3.38 -49.83 52.26
N GLN A 17 -4.25 -48.98 51.60
CA GLN A 17 -4.18 -48.68 50.14
C GLN A 17 -3.06 -47.70 49.79
N ARG A 18 -2.09 -47.45 50.66
CA ARG A 18 -1.02 -46.47 50.49
C ARG A 18 -0.11 -46.80 49.30
N GLY A 19 0.07 -48.05 48.93
CA GLY A 19 0.90 -48.47 47.78
C GLY A 19 0.24 -48.18 46.42
N ALA A 20 -1.07 -48.42 46.30
CA ALA A 20 -1.81 -48.15 45.04
C ALA A 20 -1.82 -46.68 44.64
N VAL A 21 -1.99 -45.79 45.62
CA VAL A 21 -1.95 -44.33 45.39
C VAL A 21 -0.58 -43.85 44.90
N ALA A 22 0.50 -44.38 45.48
CA ALA A 22 1.86 -44.04 45.04
C ALA A 22 2.14 -44.46 43.59
N ILE A 23 1.66 -45.66 43.18
CA ILE A 23 1.79 -46.13 41.80
C ILE A 23 0.98 -45.24 40.82
N ILE A 24 -0.27 -44.90 41.17
CA ILE A 24 -1.13 -44.05 40.34
C ILE A 24 -0.52 -42.65 40.20
N VAL A 25 -0.04 -42.05 41.30
CA VAL A 25 0.59 -40.72 41.28
C VAL A 25 1.88 -40.78 40.45
N GLY A 26 2.71 -41.80 40.61
CA GLY A 26 3.94 -41.98 39.82
C GLY A 26 3.69 -42.12 38.32
N LEU A 27 2.68 -42.91 37.91
CA LEU A 27 2.29 -43.04 36.50
C LEU A 27 1.70 -41.76 35.95
N SER A 28 0.82 -41.10 36.72
CA SER A 28 0.25 -39.83 36.30
C SER A 28 1.32 -38.74 36.14
N LEU A 29 2.29 -38.69 37.02
CA LEU A 29 3.39 -37.72 36.93
C LEU A 29 4.29 -38.02 35.72
N ALA A 30 4.59 -39.28 35.42
CA ALA A 30 5.36 -39.67 34.23
C ALA A 30 4.63 -39.27 32.95
N VAL A 31 3.30 -39.46 32.87
CA VAL A 31 2.48 -39.05 31.72
C VAL A 31 2.48 -37.53 31.58
N LEU A 32 2.31 -36.80 32.68
CA LEU A 32 2.33 -35.32 32.65
C LEU A 32 3.68 -34.78 32.18
N ILE A 33 4.79 -35.33 32.70
CA ILE A 33 6.15 -34.96 32.25
C ILE A 33 6.33 -35.26 30.75
N GLY A 34 5.79 -36.39 30.26
CA GLY A 34 5.81 -36.74 28.85
C GLY A 34 5.07 -35.71 27.98
N PHE A 35 3.88 -35.27 28.39
CA PHE A 35 3.13 -34.24 27.68
C PHE A 35 3.83 -32.88 27.69
N VAL A 36 4.39 -32.46 28.82
CA VAL A 36 5.17 -31.22 28.92
C VAL A 36 6.41 -31.31 28.01
N GLY A 37 7.11 -32.41 28.02
CA GLY A 37 8.27 -32.62 27.15
C GLY A 37 7.91 -32.54 25.66
N LEU A 38 6.81 -33.20 25.25
CA LEU A 38 6.31 -33.13 23.88
C LEU A 38 5.92 -31.67 23.50
N ALA A 39 5.24 -30.95 24.38
CA ALA A 39 4.86 -29.56 24.14
C ALA A 39 6.09 -28.65 23.95
N LEU A 40 7.16 -28.85 24.74
CA LEU A 40 8.40 -28.07 24.60
C LEU A 40 9.14 -28.38 23.29
N ASP A 41 9.24 -29.66 22.90
CA ASP A 41 9.89 -30.04 21.64
C ASP A 41 9.11 -29.52 20.41
N LEU A 42 7.77 -29.65 20.40
CA LEU A 42 6.94 -29.08 19.35
C LEU A 42 7.01 -27.56 19.34
N GLY A 43 7.00 -26.91 20.50
CA GLY A 43 7.16 -25.46 20.63
C GLY A 43 8.47 -24.97 20.01
N LYS A 44 9.58 -25.68 20.25
CA LYS A 44 10.88 -25.40 19.63
C LYS A 44 10.83 -25.48 18.10
N LEU A 45 10.22 -26.53 17.55
CA LEU A 45 10.07 -26.67 16.09
C LEU A 45 9.19 -25.56 15.51
N TYR A 46 8.10 -25.18 16.21
CA TYR A 46 7.20 -24.12 15.79
C TYR A 46 7.89 -22.76 15.77
N VAL A 47 8.63 -22.41 16.83
CA VAL A 47 9.42 -21.17 16.88
C VAL A 47 10.44 -21.15 15.75
N THR A 48 11.20 -22.22 15.55
CA THR A 48 12.17 -22.32 14.47
C THR A 48 11.51 -22.16 13.09
N LYS A 49 10.31 -22.74 12.89
CA LYS A 49 9.53 -22.56 11.65
C LYS A 49 9.16 -21.11 11.43
N SER A 50 8.70 -20.40 12.47
CA SER A 50 8.34 -18.98 12.40
C SER A 50 9.54 -18.09 12.09
N GLU A 51 10.69 -18.36 12.71
CA GLU A 51 11.94 -17.63 12.46
C GLU A 51 12.46 -17.83 11.03
N LEU A 52 12.42 -19.07 10.53
CA LEU A 52 12.77 -19.35 9.14
C LEU A 52 11.79 -18.70 8.16
N GLN A 53 10.48 -18.66 8.49
CA GLN A 53 9.48 -18.01 7.66
C GLN A 53 9.77 -16.51 7.54
N ASN A 54 10.07 -15.83 8.65
CA ASN A 54 10.46 -14.42 8.62
C ASN A 54 11.70 -14.18 7.73
N SER A 55 12.66 -15.09 7.75
CA SER A 55 13.86 -15.02 6.92
C SER A 55 13.54 -15.15 5.43
N VAL A 56 12.74 -16.15 5.03
CA VAL A 56 12.39 -16.34 3.61
C VAL A 56 11.43 -15.26 3.10
N ASP A 57 10.54 -14.73 3.96
CA ASP A 57 9.69 -13.60 3.63
C ASP A 57 10.52 -12.34 3.33
N ALA A 58 11.48 -12.03 4.18
CA ALA A 58 12.41 -10.92 3.99
C ALA A 58 13.27 -11.11 2.73
N CYS A 59 13.77 -12.32 2.49
CA CYS A 59 14.50 -12.68 1.27
C CYS A 59 13.64 -12.45 0.03
N ALA A 60 12.42 -13.00 -0.01
CA ALA A 60 11.54 -12.92 -1.18
C ALA A 60 11.15 -11.48 -1.50
N LEU A 61 10.82 -10.67 -0.49
CA LEU A 61 10.48 -9.25 -0.66
C LEU A 61 11.68 -8.45 -1.17
N ALA A 62 12.88 -8.65 -0.59
CA ALA A 62 14.09 -7.95 -1.03
C ALA A 62 14.48 -8.32 -2.46
N ALA A 63 14.42 -9.62 -2.80
CA ALA A 63 14.73 -10.07 -4.15
C ALA A 63 13.68 -9.58 -5.18
N ALA A 64 12.38 -9.60 -4.84
CA ALA A 64 11.32 -9.13 -5.73
C ALA A 64 11.43 -7.63 -6.05
N ARG A 65 11.88 -6.80 -5.10
CA ARG A 65 12.10 -5.37 -5.32
C ARG A 65 13.06 -5.10 -6.49
N ASP A 66 14.09 -5.92 -6.63
CA ASP A 66 15.13 -5.73 -7.63
C ASP A 66 14.87 -6.48 -8.95
N VAL A 67 13.71 -7.14 -9.09
CA VAL A 67 13.24 -7.70 -10.36
C VAL A 67 12.55 -6.60 -11.17
N THR A 68 13.33 -5.90 -11.99
CA THR A 68 12.85 -4.78 -12.80
C THR A 68 12.62 -5.12 -14.28
N GLY A 69 12.98 -6.34 -14.69
CA GLY A 69 12.99 -6.75 -16.09
C GLY A 69 14.23 -6.29 -16.89
N ALA A 70 15.02 -5.35 -16.34
CA ALA A 70 16.25 -4.84 -16.94
C ALA A 70 17.49 -5.16 -16.09
N THR A 71 17.33 -5.28 -14.77
CA THR A 71 18.41 -5.60 -13.84
C THR A 71 18.79 -7.08 -13.90
N PRO A 72 20.07 -7.45 -13.93
CA PRO A 72 20.48 -8.86 -13.87
C PRO A 72 19.96 -9.55 -12.58
N LEU A 73 19.50 -10.79 -12.70
CA LEU A 73 18.96 -11.56 -11.56
C LEU A 73 19.99 -11.80 -10.45
N LEU A 74 21.29 -11.66 -10.75
CA LEU A 74 22.35 -11.68 -9.74
C LEU A 74 22.14 -10.61 -8.67
N VAL A 75 21.71 -9.40 -9.03
CA VAL A 75 21.45 -8.30 -8.10
C VAL A 75 20.26 -8.64 -7.20
N SER A 76 19.17 -9.12 -7.81
CA SER A 76 17.98 -9.59 -7.08
C SER A 76 18.32 -10.73 -6.10
N GLU A 77 19.06 -11.75 -6.55
CA GLU A 77 19.48 -12.85 -5.68
C GLU A 77 20.35 -12.37 -4.53
N ALA A 78 21.36 -11.52 -4.81
CA ALA A 78 22.23 -10.97 -3.78
C ALA A 78 21.47 -10.17 -2.72
N ALA A 79 20.50 -9.36 -3.12
CA ALA A 79 19.63 -8.62 -2.19
C ALA A 79 18.79 -9.55 -1.31
N GLY A 80 18.22 -10.59 -1.92
CA GLY A 80 17.46 -11.60 -1.19
C GLY A 80 18.30 -12.37 -0.18
N LEU A 81 19.47 -12.88 -0.60
CA LEU A 81 20.38 -13.62 0.26
C LEU A 81 20.90 -12.75 1.41
N ALA A 82 21.32 -11.52 1.14
CA ALA A 82 21.82 -10.60 2.17
C ALA A 82 20.75 -10.33 3.24
N THR A 83 19.49 -10.16 2.83
CA THR A 83 18.39 -9.87 3.75
C THR A 83 17.97 -11.14 4.52
N GLY A 84 17.86 -12.27 3.83
CA GLY A 84 17.48 -13.55 4.45
C GLY A 84 18.50 -14.04 5.48
N THR A 85 19.80 -13.97 5.16
CA THR A 85 20.88 -14.38 6.08
C THR A 85 21.10 -13.44 7.25
N SER A 86 20.55 -12.22 7.20
CA SER A 86 20.57 -11.30 8.35
C SER A 86 19.69 -11.75 9.51
N ASN A 87 18.84 -12.77 9.30
CA ASN A 87 17.99 -13.36 10.32
C ASN A 87 18.65 -14.57 10.98
N ALA A 88 18.21 -14.90 12.17
CA ALA A 88 18.64 -16.09 12.91
C ALA A 88 17.46 -16.97 13.28
N ALA A 89 17.71 -18.26 13.49
CA ALA A 89 16.75 -19.28 13.88
C ALA A 89 17.20 -20.01 15.15
N LEU A 90 16.40 -20.95 15.65
CA LEU A 90 16.62 -21.67 16.92
C LEU A 90 16.72 -20.70 18.12
N PHE A 91 15.66 -19.91 18.36
CA PHE A 91 15.63 -18.85 19.38
C PHE A 91 16.72 -17.80 19.15
N GLN A 92 16.90 -17.37 17.90
CA GLN A 92 17.94 -16.43 17.46
C GLN A 92 19.38 -16.91 17.74
N GLY A 93 19.56 -18.20 18.00
CA GLY A 93 20.87 -18.76 18.38
C GLY A 93 21.74 -19.19 17.22
N LYS A 94 21.20 -19.29 15.99
CA LYS A 94 21.93 -19.75 14.81
C LYS A 94 21.54 -18.93 13.59
N PRO A 95 22.51 -18.44 12.80
CA PRO A 95 22.22 -17.75 11.56
C PRO A 95 21.45 -18.65 10.58
N VAL A 96 20.58 -18.06 9.77
CA VAL A 96 19.95 -18.76 8.65
C VAL A 96 20.94 -18.81 7.49
N GLU A 97 21.22 -20.00 6.99
CA GLU A 97 22.15 -20.22 5.89
C GLU A 97 21.38 -20.25 4.57
N MET A 98 21.77 -19.40 3.63
CA MET A 98 21.25 -19.38 2.26
C MET A 98 22.40 -19.25 1.29
N PHE A 99 22.31 -19.93 0.14
CA PHE A 99 23.37 -20.05 -0.83
C PHE A 99 22.92 -19.62 -2.22
N GLU A 100 23.83 -19.04 -2.99
CA GLU A 100 23.62 -18.68 -4.39
C GLU A 100 23.22 -19.91 -5.23
N ASN A 101 22.36 -19.68 -6.23
CA ASN A 101 21.82 -20.69 -7.14
C ASN A 101 21.07 -21.87 -6.45
N LEU A 102 20.70 -21.71 -5.18
CA LEU A 102 20.01 -22.75 -4.42
C LEU A 102 18.73 -22.22 -3.76
N ASN A 103 18.83 -21.15 -3.00
CA ASN A 103 17.74 -20.70 -2.14
C ASN A 103 16.82 -19.64 -2.79
N VAL A 104 17.24 -19.00 -3.89
CA VAL A 104 16.43 -18.05 -4.64
C VAL A 104 16.15 -18.59 -6.04
N SER A 105 14.90 -18.53 -6.45
CA SER A 105 14.44 -18.99 -7.76
C SER A 105 13.32 -18.10 -8.32
N TYR A 106 13.13 -18.14 -9.64
CA TYR A 106 12.33 -17.19 -10.40
C TYR A 106 11.31 -17.89 -11.28
N SER A 107 10.17 -17.24 -11.50
CA SER A 107 9.13 -17.71 -12.44
C SER A 107 8.45 -16.54 -13.13
N ASP A 108 7.86 -16.80 -14.31
CA ASP A 108 7.02 -15.87 -15.06
C ASP A 108 5.54 -15.99 -14.69
N THR A 109 5.14 -17.10 -14.06
CA THR A 109 3.76 -17.40 -13.70
C THR A 109 3.64 -17.88 -12.25
N SER A 110 2.53 -17.53 -11.59
CA SER A 110 2.19 -18.01 -10.25
C SER A 110 1.89 -19.51 -10.29
N GLY A 111 2.47 -20.27 -9.33
CA GLY A 111 2.18 -21.69 -9.19
C GLY A 111 2.89 -22.62 -10.18
N SER A 112 3.75 -22.10 -11.06
CA SER A 112 4.54 -22.91 -12.00
C SER A 112 5.91 -23.29 -11.43
N THR A 113 6.75 -23.92 -12.31
CA THR A 113 8.13 -24.26 -11.95
C THR A 113 8.97 -23.00 -11.74
N PHE A 114 9.76 -23.00 -10.69
CA PHE A 114 10.74 -21.96 -10.39
C PHE A 114 12.13 -22.39 -10.82
N TYR A 115 12.88 -21.48 -11.39
CA TYR A 115 14.21 -21.72 -11.96
C TYR A 115 15.24 -20.84 -11.27
N THR A 116 16.48 -21.34 -11.10
CA THR A 116 17.58 -20.51 -10.60
C THR A 116 17.95 -19.44 -11.65
N LYS A 117 18.63 -18.38 -11.23
CA LYS A 117 19.02 -17.25 -12.09
C LYS A 117 19.74 -17.67 -13.40
N ASN A 118 20.46 -18.79 -13.37
CA ASN A 118 21.26 -19.28 -14.50
C ASN A 118 20.47 -20.16 -15.48
N ASN A 119 19.27 -20.63 -15.08
CA ASN A 119 18.51 -21.66 -15.82
C ASN A 119 17.09 -21.20 -16.21
N ILE A 120 16.79 -19.90 -16.15
CA ILE A 120 15.48 -19.39 -16.60
C ILE A 120 15.28 -19.67 -18.08
N PRO A 121 14.14 -20.26 -18.50
CA PRO A 121 13.86 -20.57 -19.91
C PRO A 121 13.20 -19.43 -20.68
N PHE A 122 13.05 -18.23 -20.07
CA PHE A 122 12.38 -17.06 -20.59
C PHE A 122 13.25 -15.81 -20.40
N SER A 123 12.89 -14.72 -21.06
CA SER A 123 13.61 -13.43 -20.96
C SER A 123 13.39 -12.74 -19.62
N LEU A 124 14.33 -11.86 -19.21
CA LEU A 124 14.33 -11.18 -17.91
C LEU A 124 13.06 -10.33 -17.70
N ASP A 125 12.52 -9.73 -18.74
CA ASP A 125 11.30 -8.90 -18.69
C ASP A 125 10.04 -9.70 -18.35
N LYS A 126 10.08 -11.03 -18.49
CA LYS A 126 8.98 -11.94 -18.13
C LYS A 126 9.03 -12.43 -16.70
N VAL A 127 10.13 -12.22 -15.98
CA VAL A 127 10.23 -12.61 -14.58
C VAL A 127 9.26 -11.79 -13.76
N LYS A 128 8.36 -12.47 -13.03
CA LYS A 128 7.31 -11.82 -12.20
C LYS A 128 7.33 -12.26 -10.75
N TYR A 129 7.79 -13.48 -10.49
CA TYR A 129 7.74 -14.10 -9.17
C TYR A 129 9.13 -14.51 -8.73
N VAL A 130 9.41 -14.30 -7.45
CA VAL A 130 10.63 -14.75 -6.78
C VAL A 130 10.23 -15.65 -5.63
N LYS A 131 10.84 -16.81 -5.54
CA LYS A 131 10.68 -17.75 -4.43
C LYS A 131 11.99 -17.85 -3.66
N CYS A 132 11.93 -17.65 -2.36
CA CYS A 132 12.98 -17.94 -1.42
C CYS A 132 12.65 -19.20 -0.60
N THR A 133 13.66 -20.02 -0.33
CA THR A 133 13.55 -21.21 0.52
C THR A 133 14.66 -21.23 1.54
N ALA A 134 14.39 -21.73 2.73
CA ALA A 134 15.40 -22.01 3.75
C ALA A 134 15.06 -23.28 4.49
N GLU A 135 16.07 -23.99 4.95
CA GLU A 135 15.91 -25.17 5.79
C GLU A 135 16.83 -25.14 7.00
N ARG A 136 16.39 -25.72 8.09
CA ARG A 136 17.20 -25.99 9.26
C ARG A 136 17.15 -27.48 9.56
N LYS A 137 18.29 -28.12 9.37
CA LYS A 137 18.50 -29.57 9.67
C LYS A 137 18.97 -29.74 11.10
N ASP A 138 18.94 -30.99 11.52
CA ASP A 138 19.57 -31.48 12.76
C ASP A 138 19.08 -30.78 14.03
N ILE A 139 17.78 -30.48 14.07
CA ILE A 139 17.16 -29.92 15.27
C ILE A 139 16.97 -31.05 16.28
N ALA A 140 17.86 -31.12 17.26
CA ALA A 140 17.75 -32.07 18.34
C ALA A 140 16.53 -31.79 19.23
N HIS A 141 15.79 -32.80 19.57
CA HIS A 141 14.71 -32.75 20.55
C HIS A 141 15.27 -32.79 21.98
N TRP A 142 14.61 -32.08 22.90
CA TRP A 142 15.06 -32.07 24.29
C TRP A 142 14.54 -33.27 25.10
N PHE A 143 13.32 -33.68 24.84
CA PHE A 143 12.60 -34.71 25.63
C PHE A 143 12.23 -35.93 24.83
N ILE A 144 11.75 -35.79 23.60
CA ILE A 144 11.31 -36.95 22.78
C ILE A 144 12.45 -37.90 22.50
N GLN A 145 13.72 -37.46 22.37
CA GLN A 145 14.89 -38.32 22.19
C GLN A 145 15.17 -39.23 23.40
N MET A 146 14.62 -38.96 24.57
CA MET A 146 14.67 -39.87 25.71
C MET A 146 13.99 -41.22 25.40
N LEU A 147 13.05 -41.25 24.47
CA LEU A 147 12.40 -42.51 24.03
C LEU A 147 13.35 -43.44 23.28
N ASN A 148 14.50 -42.95 22.79
CA ASN A 148 15.55 -43.80 22.19
C ASN A 148 16.21 -44.73 23.18
N LEU A 149 15.96 -44.55 24.51
CA LEU A 149 16.37 -45.54 25.53
C LEU A 149 15.53 -46.82 25.48
N LEU A 150 14.37 -46.80 24.82
CA LEU A 150 13.51 -47.97 24.66
C LEU A 150 13.97 -48.80 23.46
N PRO A 151 13.99 -50.14 23.60
CA PRO A 151 14.37 -51.02 22.49
C PRO A 151 13.50 -50.82 21.25
N GLY A 152 14.13 -50.64 20.08
CA GLY A 152 13.42 -50.51 18.80
C GLY A 152 12.91 -49.10 18.46
N ILE A 153 13.19 -48.08 19.27
CA ILE A 153 12.86 -46.68 19.00
C ILE A 153 14.13 -45.92 18.59
N ASP A 154 14.11 -45.28 17.42
CA ASP A 154 15.19 -44.41 16.89
C ASP A 154 14.58 -43.10 16.40
N ILE A 155 14.43 -42.15 17.30
CA ILE A 155 13.94 -40.79 16.99
C ILE A 155 15.13 -39.94 16.58
N LYS A 156 15.14 -39.54 15.30
CA LYS A 156 16.18 -38.70 14.72
C LYS A 156 15.85 -37.20 14.94
N ALA A 157 16.86 -36.34 14.73
CA ALA A 157 16.70 -34.92 14.68
C ALA A 157 15.71 -34.50 13.57
N SER A 158 14.97 -33.44 13.80
CA SER A 158 14.01 -32.94 12.84
C SER A 158 14.62 -31.91 11.89
N THR A 159 14.04 -31.82 10.70
CA THR A 159 14.31 -30.75 9.73
C THR A 159 13.08 -29.88 9.59
N VAL A 160 13.26 -28.57 9.61
CA VAL A 160 12.20 -27.57 9.39
C VAL A 160 12.54 -26.80 8.14
N ASN A 161 11.57 -26.68 7.23
CA ASN A 161 11.68 -25.93 5.97
C ASN A 161 10.72 -24.75 5.98
N ALA A 162 11.13 -23.66 5.33
CA ALA A 162 10.29 -22.50 5.07
C ALA A 162 10.43 -22.07 3.61
N MET A 163 9.38 -21.49 3.06
CA MET A 163 9.40 -20.86 1.73
C MET A 163 8.49 -19.67 1.69
N ALA A 164 8.83 -18.71 0.84
CA ALA A 164 8.00 -17.55 0.54
C ALA A 164 8.10 -17.25 -0.95
N VAL A 165 7.00 -16.76 -1.51
CA VAL A 165 6.96 -16.27 -2.88
C VAL A 165 6.51 -14.81 -2.85
N ALA A 166 7.26 -13.96 -3.53
CA ALA A 166 6.94 -12.55 -3.70
C ALA A 166 6.82 -12.16 -5.17
N THR A 167 6.05 -11.14 -5.42
CA THR A 167 5.93 -10.45 -6.71
C THR A 167 5.97 -8.95 -6.47
N THR A 168 5.87 -8.15 -7.52
CA THR A 168 5.68 -6.71 -7.42
C THR A 168 4.27 -6.33 -7.85
N THR A 169 3.62 -5.46 -7.11
CA THR A 169 2.37 -4.80 -7.47
C THR A 169 2.54 -3.29 -7.45
N SER A 170 1.55 -2.55 -7.95
CA SER A 170 1.54 -1.09 -7.80
C SER A 170 1.28 -0.70 -6.35
N ALA A 171 1.97 0.32 -5.86
CA ALA A 171 1.64 0.92 -4.58
C ALA A 171 0.27 1.60 -4.65
N GLN A 172 -0.40 1.66 -3.51
CA GLN A 172 -1.59 2.49 -3.35
C GLN A 172 -1.20 3.97 -3.54
N THR A 173 -2.05 4.74 -4.19
CA THR A 173 -1.85 6.17 -4.41
C THR A 173 -3.04 6.98 -3.90
N ALA A 174 -2.88 8.30 -3.85
CA ALA A 174 -4.00 9.21 -3.68
C ALA A 174 -5.06 8.95 -4.77
N CYS A 175 -6.33 9.22 -4.44
CA CYS A 175 -7.43 9.03 -5.39
C CYS A 175 -7.44 10.13 -6.46
N ALA A 176 -7.98 9.83 -7.63
CA ALA A 176 -8.08 10.79 -8.72
C ALA A 176 -9.25 11.76 -8.53
N ILE A 177 -9.06 12.97 -8.97
CA ILE A 177 -10.14 13.95 -9.17
C ILE A 177 -10.62 13.92 -10.62
N PRO A 178 -11.87 14.32 -10.90
CA PRO A 178 -12.46 14.27 -12.23
C PRO A 178 -11.96 15.39 -13.14
N VAL A 179 -10.66 15.41 -13.39
CA VAL A 179 -10.00 16.30 -14.36
C VAL A 179 -9.00 15.53 -15.19
N TYR A 180 -8.73 15.99 -16.39
CA TYR A 180 -7.64 15.51 -17.24
C TYR A 180 -6.60 16.63 -17.43
N VAL A 181 -5.37 16.25 -17.74
CA VAL A 181 -4.30 17.14 -18.17
C VAL A 181 -3.87 16.76 -19.58
N CYS A 182 -3.70 17.76 -20.44
CA CYS A 182 -3.17 17.53 -21.78
C CYS A 182 -1.69 17.17 -21.74
N THR A 183 -1.23 16.34 -22.67
CA THR A 183 0.21 16.09 -22.84
C THR A 183 0.96 17.40 -23.05
N PRO A 184 2.21 17.55 -22.54
CA PRO A 184 2.97 18.79 -22.65
C PRO A 184 3.47 19.11 -24.06
N SER A 185 3.29 18.20 -24.99
CA SER A 185 3.72 18.38 -26.39
C SER A 185 2.79 17.62 -27.33
N THR A 186 2.53 18.20 -28.49
CA THR A 186 1.82 17.54 -29.61
C THR A 186 2.72 16.75 -30.54
N ALA A 187 4.03 16.61 -30.20
CA ALA A 187 4.96 15.79 -30.98
C ALA A 187 4.53 14.31 -31.00
N ASN A 188 4.86 13.60 -32.05
CA ASN A 188 4.56 12.16 -32.17
C ASN A 188 5.86 11.35 -32.08
N PRO A 189 6.08 10.51 -31.06
CA PRO A 189 5.20 10.31 -29.89
C PRO A 189 5.12 11.56 -28.99
N PRO A 190 3.96 11.80 -28.33
CA PRO A 190 3.80 12.95 -27.46
C PRO A 190 4.75 12.85 -26.26
N LYS A 191 5.32 13.99 -25.87
CA LYS A 191 6.06 14.09 -24.60
C LYS A 191 5.06 13.96 -23.46
N THR A 192 5.27 13.01 -22.56
CA THR A 192 4.29 12.69 -21.49
C THR A 192 4.62 13.34 -20.15
N ALA A 193 5.82 13.89 -19.99
CA ALA A 193 6.29 14.43 -18.73
C ALA A 193 6.41 15.97 -18.75
N TYR A 194 5.86 16.59 -17.72
CA TYR A 194 6.13 17.96 -17.30
C TYR A 194 7.39 17.99 -16.42
N ASN A 195 7.91 19.19 -16.15
CA ASN A 195 8.92 19.34 -15.11
C ASN A 195 8.23 19.46 -13.74
N ARG A 196 8.82 18.89 -12.71
CA ARG A 196 8.29 19.03 -11.34
C ARG A 196 8.25 20.51 -10.96
N GLY A 197 7.10 20.96 -10.48
CA GLY A 197 6.82 22.36 -10.16
C GLY A 197 6.15 23.14 -11.29
N ASP A 198 5.98 22.58 -12.49
CA ASP A 198 5.23 23.28 -13.56
C ASP A 198 3.76 23.45 -13.14
N TRP A 199 3.22 24.65 -13.32
CA TRP A 199 1.82 24.94 -13.12
C TRP A 199 1.04 24.82 -14.41
N ILE A 200 0.01 23.97 -14.38
CA ILE A 200 -0.88 23.68 -15.51
C ILE A 200 -2.19 24.37 -15.25
N LYS A 201 -2.62 25.25 -16.18
CA LYS A 201 -3.83 26.06 -16.04
C LYS A 201 -5.06 25.34 -16.58
N SER A 202 -6.21 25.55 -15.95
CA SER A 202 -7.49 25.08 -16.48
C SER A 202 -7.82 25.79 -17.80
N ARG A 203 -8.52 25.08 -18.69
CA ARG A 203 -9.22 25.70 -19.83
C ARG A 203 -10.34 26.56 -19.29
N VAL A 204 -10.19 27.87 -19.47
CA VAL A 204 -11.12 28.86 -18.89
C VAL A 204 -12.40 28.94 -19.70
N ASP A 205 -12.29 28.83 -21.02
CA ASP A 205 -13.43 28.88 -21.95
C ASP A 205 -13.28 27.77 -22.99
N PRO A 206 -14.04 26.65 -22.88
CA PRO A 206 -13.96 25.54 -23.83
C PRO A 206 -14.29 25.93 -25.27
N SER A 207 -14.97 27.07 -25.49
CA SER A 207 -15.33 27.55 -26.83
C SER A 207 -14.24 28.40 -27.49
N SER A 208 -13.38 29.04 -26.69
CA SER A 208 -12.33 29.93 -27.18
C SER A 208 -10.92 29.41 -26.86
N ASP A 209 -10.74 28.61 -25.78
CA ASP A 209 -9.46 28.06 -25.43
C ASP A 209 -9.24 26.70 -26.12
N PRO A 210 -8.28 26.60 -27.06
CA PRO A 210 -8.03 25.36 -27.76
C PRO A 210 -7.53 24.27 -26.82
N TYR A 211 -7.79 23.01 -27.19
CA TYR A 211 -7.07 21.89 -26.58
C TYR A 211 -5.58 22.03 -26.90
N GLY A 212 -4.76 22.08 -25.90
CA GLY A 212 -3.32 22.24 -26.13
C GLY A 212 -2.46 21.85 -24.94
N PRO A 213 -1.16 21.72 -25.19
CA PRO A 213 -0.18 21.46 -24.14
C PRO A 213 -0.28 22.47 -23.00
N GLY A 214 -0.19 21.98 -21.75
CA GLY A 214 -0.24 22.84 -20.57
C GLY A 214 -1.62 23.28 -20.13
N SER A 215 -2.68 22.64 -20.63
CA SER A 215 -4.06 22.88 -20.17
C SER A 215 -4.67 21.65 -19.49
N PHE A 216 -5.67 21.86 -18.64
CA PHE A 216 -6.51 20.80 -18.08
C PHE A 216 -8.00 21.17 -18.15
N GLY A 217 -8.85 20.15 -18.07
CA GLY A 217 -10.31 20.30 -18.05
C GLY A 217 -10.98 19.21 -17.23
N TRP A 218 -12.33 19.25 -17.16
CA TRP A 218 -13.11 18.23 -16.48
C TRP A 218 -13.03 16.89 -17.20
N ALA A 219 -12.90 15.82 -16.46
CA ALA A 219 -12.88 14.45 -16.99
C ALA A 219 -13.97 13.60 -16.37
N ASP A 220 -14.67 12.85 -17.20
CA ASP A 220 -15.37 11.65 -16.77
C ASP A 220 -14.39 10.49 -16.80
N LEU A 221 -14.05 9.95 -15.63
CA LEU A 221 -13.07 8.87 -15.48
C LEU A 221 -13.68 7.50 -15.80
N SER A 222 -15.00 7.39 -15.95
CA SER A 222 -15.74 6.14 -16.20
C SER A 222 -16.84 6.30 -17.26
N PRO A 223 -16.50 6.82 -18.48
CA PRO A 223 -17.52 7.03 -19.51
C PRO A 223 -18.21 5.71 -19.94
N PRO A 224 -19.53 5.73 -20.24
CA PRO A 224 -20.40 6.90 -20.45
C PRO A 224 -21.23 7.33 -19.24
N ALA A 225 -20.95 6.88 -18.04
CA ALA A 225 -21.82 7.00 -16.87
C ALA A 225 -21.73 8.34 -16.13
N GLY A 226 -20.81 9.22 -16.46
CA GLY A 226 -20.57 10.47 -15.75
C GLY A 226 -21.65 11.53 -15.96
N GLY A 227 -21.96 12.24 -14.88
CA GLY A 227 -22.80 13.43 -14.87
C GLY A 227 -22.28 14.45 -13.87
N ALA A 228 -22.79 15.71 -13.94
CA ALA A 228 -22.33 16.77 -13.05
C ALA A 228 -22.41 16.42 -11.57
N SER A 229 -23.40 15.63 -11.16
CA SER A 229 -23.57 15.18 -9.78
C SER A 229 -22.46 14.22 -9.36
N GLU A 230 -22.13 13.23 -10.19
CA GLU A 230 -21.05 12.25 -9.91
C GLU A 230 -19.70 12.96 -9.79
N LEU A 231 -19.39 13.87 -10.71
CA LEU A 231 -18.16 14.65 -10.68
C LEU A 231 -18.08 15.53 -9.44
N ALA A 232 -19.21 16.12 -9.02
CA ALA A 232 -19.28 16.91 -7.79
C ALA A 232 -19.04 16.04 -6.53
N ASP A 233 -19.62 14.85 -6.50
CA ASP A 233 -19.44 13.88 -5.41
C ASP A 233 -17.96 13.38 -5.33
N LEU A 234 -17.32 13.16 -6.45
CA LEU A 234 -15.88 12.82 -6.51
C LEU A 234 -15.00 13.98 -6.02
N LEU A 235 -15.35 15.22 -6.35
CA LEU A 235 -14.61 16.41 -5.89
C LEU A 235 -14.82 16.68 -4.40
N ALA A 236 -16.05 16.66 -3.93
CA ALA A 236 -16.37 16.88 -2.53
C ALA A 236 -16.01 15.67 -1.64
N GLY A 237 -16.07 14.46 -2.19
CA GLY A 237 -15.62 13.21 -1.59
C GLY A 237 -14.12 12.96 -1.72
N SER A 238 -13.70 11.71 -1.53
CA SER A 238 -12.28 11.30 -1.60
C SER A 238 -11.71 11.24 -3.01
N GLY A 239 -12.52 11.41 -4.05
CA GLY A 239 -12.16 11.15 -5.43
C GLY A 239 -12.38 9.68 -5.81
N GLN A 240 -11.96 9.30 -7.01
CA GLN A 240 -12.00 7.92 -7.49
C GLN A 240 -10.68 7.22 -7.18
N CYS A 241 -10.72 6.19 -6.33
CA CYS A 241 -9.52 5.45 -5.93
C CYS A 241 -9.24 4.23 -6.82
N ASP A 242 -10.28 3.69 -7.48
CA ASP A 242 -10.13 2.64 -8.49
C ASP A 242 -9.94 3.29 -9.87
N LEU A 243 -8.68 3.35 -10.29
CA LEU A 243 -8.29 4.15 -11.45
C LEU A 243 -8.31 3.32 -12.73
N PRO A 244 -8.81 3.91 -13.85
CA PRO A 244 -8.71 3.26 -15.15
C PRO A 244 -7.24 3.04 -15.55
N VAL A 245 -6.96 1.88 -16.15
CA VAL A 245 -5.60 1.55 -16.59
C VAL A 245 -5.17 2.46 -17.76
N VAL A 246 -3.86 2.62 -17.93
CA VAL A 246 -3.30 3.29 -19.11
C VAL A 246 -3.83 2.63 -20.38
N GLY A 247 -4.30 3.44 -21.33
CA GLY A 247 -5.00 3.02 -22.53
C GLY A 247 -6.53 3.02 -22.42
N SER A 248 -7.10 3.06 -21.21
CA SER A 248 -8.54 3.26 -21.03
C SER A 248 -8.93 4.68 -21.46
N LYS A 249 -10.16 4.83 -21.95
CA LYS A 249 -10.66 6.15 -22.37
C LYS A 249 -11.30 6.89 -21.21
N VAL A 250 -11.01 8.17 -21.11
CA VAL A 250 -11.71 9.14 -20.26
C VAL A 250 -12.50 10.10 -21.15
N GLY A 251 -13.66 10.54 -20.68
CA GLY A 251 -14.54 11.43 -21.41
C GLY A 251 -14.36 12.90 -21.00
N GLU A 252 -14.81 13.83 -21.86
CA GLU A 252 -14.92 15.24 -21.54
C GLU A 252 -16.40 15.60 -21.42
N PRO A 253 -16.92 15.86 -20.19
CA PRO A 253 -18.32 16.23 -19.99
C PRO A 253 -18.62 17.69 -20.37
N GLY A 254 -17.61 18.47 -20.78
CA GLY A 254 -17.72 19.90 -21.05
C GLY A 254 -17.53 20.78 -19.80
N SER A 255 -17.86 22.06 -19.92
CA SER A 255 -17.73 23.01 -18.82
C SER A 255 -18.91 22.88 -17.85
N ILE A 256 -18.64 22.66 -16.57
CA ILE A 256 -19.66 22.47 -15.54
C ILE A 256 -19.41 23.46 -14.39
N ALA A 257 -20.12 24.57 -14.39
CA ALA A 257 -19.96 25.62 -13.38
C ALA A 257 -20.31 25.16 -11.94
N SER A 258 -21.20 24.17 -11.79
CA SER A 258 -21.56 23.63 -10.48
C SER A 258 -20.42 22.93 -9.75
N LEU A 259 -19.36 22.53 -10.44
CA LEU A 259 -18.20 21.85 -9.84
C LEU A 259 -17.26 22.81 -9.08
N ILE A 260 -17.37 24.11 -9.30
CA ILE A 260 -16.55 25.13 -8.60
C ILE A 260 -16.74 25.02 -7.08
N ALA A 261 -17.98 24.93 -6.62
CA ALA A 261 -18.28 24.84 -5.21
C ALA A 261 -17.72 23.52 -4.59
N ALA A 262 -17.82 22.40 -5.31
CA ALA A 262 -17.25 21.13 -4.89
C ALA A 262 -15.72 21.17 -4.82
N TRP A 263 -15.05 21.77 -5.83
CA TRP A 263 -13.60 22.00 -5.83
C TRP A 263 -13.15 22.79 -4.60
N ASN A 264 -13.90 23.88 -4.29
CA ASN A 264 -13.54 24.81 -3.23
C ASN A 264 -13.68 24.21 -1.82
N THR A 265 -14.46 23.13 -1.64
CA THR A 265 -14.50 22.38 -0.36
C THR A 265 -13.13 21.91 0.07
N ARG A 266 -12.24 21.54 -0.86
CA ARG A 266 -10.87 21.09 -0.57
C ARG A 266 -10.01 22.19 0.04
N PHE A 267 -10.34 23.44 -0.21
CA PHE A 267 -9.72 24.61 0.42
C PHE A 267 -10.48 25.08 1.67
N GLY A 268 -11.53 24.36 2.08
CA GLY A 268 -12.37 24.74 3.20
C GLY A 268 -13.24 25.97 2.91
N ILE A 269 -13.58 26.25 1.64
CA ILE A 269 -14.47 27.34 1.25
C ILE A 269 -15.82 26.74 0.86
N TYR A 270 -16.87 27.14 1.57
CA TYR A 270 -18.20 26.53 1.46
C TYR A 270 -19.23 27.49 0.91
N THR A 271 -20.00 27.03 -0.09
CA THR A 271 -21.10 27.79 -0.72
C THR A 271 -22.14 26.84 -1.32
N GLY A 272 -23.35 27.35 -1.52
CA GLY A 272 -24.45 26.62 -2.17
C GLY A 272 -24.87 25.35 -1.43
N SER A 273 -24.76 24.22 -2.07
CA SER A 273 -25.08 22.89 -1.48
C SER A 273 -24.06 22.44 -0.43
N TYR A 274 -22.84 22.97 -0.47
CA TYR A 274 -21.76 22.65 0.46
C TYR A 274 -21.75 23.69 1.58
N LYS A 275 -22.24 23.34 2.76
CA LYS A 275 -22.41 24.29 3.89
C LYS A 275 -21.32 24.12 4.96
N GLY A 276 -20.55 23.06 4.92
CA GLY A 276 -19.51 22.79 5.90
C GLY A 276 -18.74 21.50 5.65
N PRO A 277 -17.87 21.11 6.59
CA PRO A 277 -16.99 19.95 6.45
C PRO A 277 -17.71 18.61 6.26
N ASN A 278 -18.97 18.50 6.68
CA ASN A 278 -19.79 17.31 6.48
C ASN A 278 -20.19 17.08 5.02
N ASP A 279 -20.27 18.16 4.24
CA ASP A 279 -20.60 18.10 2.81
C ASP A 279 -19.35 17.93 1.93
N GLY A 280 -18.16 18.10 2.51
CA GLY A 280 -16.86 17.93 1.87
C GLY A 280 -15.74 18.35 2.83
N ALA A 281 -14.99 17.38 3.35
CA ALA A 281 -13.90 17.66 4.26
C ALA A 281 -12.83 18.53 3.58
N PRO A 282 -12.24 19.54 4.23
CA PRO A 282 -11.14 20.32 3.68
C PRO A 282 -9.82 19.56 3.75
N ASP A 283 -8.82 20.00 2.98
CA ASP A 283 -7.43 19.62 3.22
C ASP A 283 -6.95 20.13 4.57
N PHE A 284 -5.85 19.57 5.08
CA PHE A 284 -5.18 20.04 6.31
C PHE A 284 -4.73 21.51 6.21
N THR A 285 -4.75 22.12 5.02
CA THR A 285 -4.56 23.55 4.80
C THR A 285 -5.45 24.08 3.68
N GLY A 286 -6.06 25.24 3.90
CA GLY A 286 -6.78 26.00 2.88
C GLY A 286 -5.91 27.04 2.18
N TYR A 287 -4.63 27.18 2.52
CA TYR A 287 -3.74 28.19 1.98
C TYR A 287 -3.65 28.12 0.45
N ALA A 288 -3.95 29.21 -0.24
CA ALA A 288 -3.95 29.28 -1.69
C ALA A 288 -2.64 29.86 -2.22
N TYR A 289 -2.06 29.19 -3.22
CA TYR A 289 -0.90 29.67 -3.96
C TYR A 289 -1.38 30.33 -5.24
N THR A 290 -1.22 31.63 -5.33
CA THR A 290 -1.59 32.46 -6.47
C THR A 290 -0.38 33.27 -6.91
N LEU A 291 -0.47 33.96 -8.04
CA LEU A 291 0.60 34.88 -8.46
C LEU A 291 0.82 36.03 -7.45
N THR A 292 -0.14 36.29 -6.56
CA THR A 292 -0.05 37.31 -5.49
C THR A 292 0.64 36.74 -4.24
N THR A 293 0.32 35.52 -3.86
CA THR A 293 0.83 34.91 -2.61
C THR A 293 2.10 34.09 -2.81
N TRP A 294 2.39 33.72 -4.05
CA TRP A 294 3.54 32.89 -4.41
C TRP A 294 4.28 33.52 -5.58
N ASN A 295 5.31 34.32 -5.25
CA ASN A 295 6.07 35.13 -6.21
C ASN A 295 7.20 34.31 -6.87
N ALA A 296 6.93 33.09 -7.34
CA ALA A 296 7.85 32.33 -8.17
C ALA A 296 7.67 32.68 -9.64
N PRO A 297 8.72 32.83 -10.45
CA PRO A 297 8.58 32.93 -11.89
C PRO A 297 7.76 31.75 -12.43
N ASN A 298 6.66 32.02 -13.09
CA ASN A 298 5.67 31.03 -13.58
C ASN A 298 4.96 30.19 -12.51
N GLY A 299 4.99 30.60 -11.24
CA GLY A 299 4.18 30.00 -10.18
C GLY A 299 4.71 28.70 -9.56
N GLY A 300 5.74 28.06 -10.06
CA GLY A 300 6.16 26.69 -9.69
C GLY A 300 6.72 26.48 -8.27
N ASN A 301 6.87 25.20 -7.89
CA ASN A 301 7.50 24.72 -6.65
C ASN A 301 6.84 25.10 -5.32
N ALA A 302 5.50 25.23 -5.30
CA ALA A 302 4.76 25.51 -4.07
C ALA A 302 4.70 24.32 -3.09
N TYR A 303 4.97 23.10 -3.57
CA TYR A 303 4.78 21.87 -2.79
C TYR A 303 5.51 21.88 -1.44
N ALA A 304 6.75 22.34 -1.37
CA ALA A 304 7.54 22.33 -0.13
C ALA A 304 6.92 23.25 0.95
N ASP A 305 6.46 24.45 0.56
CA ASP A 305 5.74 25.35 1.46
C ASP A 305 4.34 24.81 1.81
N PHE A 306 3.66 24.16 0.87
CA PHE A 306 2.38 23.50 1.11
C PHE A 306 2.47 22.48 2.26
N ILE A 307 3.53 21.67 2.34
CA ILE A 307 3.73 20.73 3.44
C ILE A 307 3.90 21.47 4.77
N GLN A 308 4.58 22.64 4.78
CA GLN A 308 4.70 23.45 6.00
C GLN A 308 3.34 24.03 6.40
N LYS A 309 2.57 24.57 5.46
CA LYS A 309 1.22 25.10 5.69
C LYS A 309 0.24 24.04 6.19
N ARG A 310 0.38 22.80 5.75
CA ARG A 310 -0.35 21.65 6.31
C ARG A 310 0.03 21.38 7.76
N GLY A 311 1.31 21.42 8.10
CA GLY A 311 1.79 21.25 9.47
C GLY A 311 1.26 22.33 10.43
N THR A 312 1.03 23.54 9.94
CA THR A 312 0.46 24.66 10.70
C THR A 312 -1.05 24.79 10.59
N ASN A 313 -1.70 24.02 9.70
CA ASN A 313 -3.13 24.04 9.40
C ASN A 313 -3.65 25.44 8.99
N ASP A 314 -2.88 26.13 8.15
CA ASP A 314 -3.22 27.48 7.74
C ASP A 314 -4.50 27.47 6.90
N PRO A 315 -5.54 28.24 7.27
CA PRO A 315 -6.76 28.34 6.49
C PRO A 315 -6.56 29.16 5.22
N TYR A 316 -7.60 29.24 4.39
CA TYR A 316 -7.62 30.19 3.27
C TYR A 316 -7.45 31.63 3.75
N GLN A 317 -6.49 32.33 3.14
CA GLN A 317 -6.01 33.65 3.59
C GLN A 317 -6.89 34.85 3.21
N THR A 318 -8.09 34.65 2.73
CA THR A 318 -9.05 35.64 2.22
C THR A 318 -8.76 36.12 0.80
N ASP A 319 -9.79 36.61 0.11
CA ASP A 319 -9.68 37.11 -1.25
C ASP A 319 -8.77 38.34 -1.35
N ALA A 320 -8.82 39.24 -0.36
CA ALA A 320 -7.97 40.43 -0.33
C ALA A 320 -6.46 40.07 -0.32
N ASN A 321 -6.09 39.00 0.37
CA ASN A 321 -4.70 38.57 0.48
C ASN A 321 -4.27 37.61 -0.64
N SER A 322 -5.19 36.80 -1.18
CA SER A 322 -4.90 35.85 -2.25
C SER A 322 -4.95 36.49 -3.65
N GLY A 323 -5.63 37.61 -3.81
CA GLY A 323 -5.91 38.23 -5.11
C GLY A 323 -6.98 37.49 -5.92
N LEU A 324 -7.69 36.53 -5.31
CA LEU A 324 -8.78 35.77 -5.92
C LEU A 324 -10.13 36.48 -5.63
N GLN A 325 -11.16 36.01 -6.30
CA GLN A 325 -12.57 36.37 -6.05
C GLN A 325 -13.36 35.07 -5.90
N THR A 326 -13.26 34.49 -4.72
CA THR A 326 -13.98 33.23 -4.41
C THR A 326 -15.36 33.59 -3.84
N LYS A 327 -16.34 32.71 -3.99
CA LYS A 327 -17.63 32.84 -3.33
C LYS A 327 -17.76 31.73 -2.27
N GLY A 328 -18.15 32.15 -1.08
CA GLY A 328 -18.36 31.22 0.02
C GLY A 328 -17.72 31.70 1.31
N THR A 329 -17.89 30.89 2.34
CA THR A 329 -17.36 31.17 3.68
C THR A 329 -16.13 30.29 3.92
N PRO A 330 -14.94 30.89 4.12
CA PRO A 330 -13.75 30.12 4.49
C PRO A 330 -13.90 29.49 5.87
N SER A 331 -13.39 28.29 6.02
CA SER A 331 -13.30 27.58 7.30
C SER A 331 -12.14 28.09 8.16
N THR A 332 -12.17 27.71 9.42
CA THR A 332 -11.17 28.12 10.41
C THR A 332 -10.07 27.06 10.57
N LYS A 333 -8.97 27.43 11.21
CA LYS A 333 -7.84 26.54 11.52
C LYS A 333 -8.25 25.23 12.21
N PRO A 334 -9.14 25.18 13.23
CA PRO A 334 -9.60 23.93 13.83
C PRO A 334 -10.29 22.98 12.85
N VAL A 335 -10.99 23.52 11.83
CA VAL A 335 -11.63 22.71 10.80
C VAL A 335 -10.59 22.05 9.90
N HIS A 336 -9.51 22.74 9.56
CA HIS A 336 -8.38 22.19 8.81
C HIS A 336 -7.58 21.16 9.64
N GLN A 337 -7.47 21.33 10.95
CA GLN A 337 -6.85 20.32 11.83
C GLN A 337 -7.60 18.97 11.81
N ALA A 338 -8.92 19.03 11.66
CA ALA A 338 -9.78 17.86 11.50
C ALA A 338 -9.97 17.44 10.02
N GLY A 339 -9.23 18.04 9.11
CA GLY A 339 -9.28 17.77 7.67
C GLY A 339 -8.68 16.43 7.27
N ALA A 340 -8.45 16.28 5.98
CA ALA A 340 -7.85 15.08 5.38
C ALA A 340 -6.85 15.48 4.29
N ASP A 341 -6.12 14.51 3.74
CA ASP A 341 -5.29 14.73 2.55
C ASP A 341 -6.18 14.82 1.31
N ARG A 342 -6.41 16.01 0.82
CA ARG A 342 -7.41 16.29 -0.21
C ARG A 342 -6.88 17.06 -1.42
N ARG A 343 -5.69 17.64 -1.33
CA ARG A 343 -5.11 18.47 -2.39
C ARG A 343 -3.98 17.80 -3.15
N LEU A 344 -3.43 16.69 -2.63
CA LEU A 344 -2.59 15.78 -3.40
C LEU A 344 -3.49 14.80 -4.13
N VAL A 345 -3.47 14.80 -5.45
CA VAL A 345 -4.45 14.08 -6.28
C VAL A 345 -3.79 13.41 -7.47
N GLN A 346 -4.40 12.32 -7.94
CA GLN A 346 -4.04 11.71 -9.22
C GLN A 346 -4.86 12.34 -10.35
N VAL A 347 -4.21 12.54 -11.49
CA VAL A 347 -4.83 13.10 -12.69
C VAL A 347 -4.32 12.35 -13.92
N PRO A 348 -5.21 11.89 -14.84
CA PRO A 348 -4.79 11.29 -16.09
C PRO A 348 -4.20 12.33 -17.03
N ILE A 349 -3.08 12.00 -17.64
CA ILE A 349 -2.54 12.73 -18.79
C ILE A 349 -3.08 12.08 -20.07
N VAL A 350 -3.64 12.89 -20.95
CA VAL A 350 -4.29 12.43 -22.18
C VAL A 350 -3.80 13.20 -23.40
N ASP A 351 -3.97 12.63 -24.60
CA ASP A 351 -3.79 13.37 -25.84
C ASP A 351 -5.02 14.22 -26.12
N CYS A 352 -4.90 15.53 -25.92
CA CYS A 352 -6.01 16.45 -26.12
C CYS A 352 -6.41 16.64 -27.58
N THR A 353 -5.65 16.17 -28.55
CA THR A 353 -6.09 16.15 -29.96
C THR A 353 -7.20 15.13 -30.18
N GLU A 354 -7.15 13.99 -29.48
CA GLU A 354 -8.24 13.02 -29.44
C GLU A 354 -9.50 13.59 -28.78
N LEU A 355 -9.35 14.29 -27.63
CA LEU A 355 -10.48 14.94 -26.95
C LEU A 355 -11.19 15.96 -27.85
N ALA A 356 -10.41 16.75 -28.60
CA ALA A 356 -10.96 17.77 -29.49
C ALA A 356 -11.89 17.17 -30.55
N THR A 357 -11.59 15.98 -31.03
CA THR A 357 -12.31 15.30 -32.12
C THR A 357 -13.38 14.34 -31.62
N ALA A 358 -13.06 13.50 -30.61
CA ALA A 358 -13.90 12.38 -30.18
C ALA A 358 -14.59 12.59 -28.83
N LYS A 359 -14.28 13.69 -28.10
CA LYS A 359 -14.73 13.94 -26.73
C LYS A 359 -14.33 12.83 -25.72
N GLN A 360 -13.43 11.97 -26.12
CA GLN A 360 -12.82 10.93 -25.33
C GLN A 360 -11.38 10.74 -25.79
N ALA A 361 -10.46 10.48 -24.87
CA ALA A 361 -9.07 10.17 -25.17
C ALA A 361 -8.56 9.05 -24.28
N ALA A 362 -7.57 8.32 -24.79
CA ALA A 362 -6.88 7.30 -24.00
C ALA A 362 -5.98 7.95 -22.95
N VAL A 363 -5.96 7.36 -21.75
CA VAL A 363 -5.01 7.73 -20.70
C VAL A 363 -3.61 7.31 -21.15
N VAL A 364 -2.72 8.27 -21.28
CA VAL A 364 -1.32 8.06 -21.68
C VAL A 364 -0.46 7.73 -20.46
N SER A 365 -0.66 8.48 -19.37
CA SER A 365 -0.02 8.25 -18.08
C SER A 365 -0.85 8.86 -16.94
N TRP A 366 -0.44 8.60 -15.72
CA TRP A 366 -1.01 9.22 -14.53
C TRP A 366 0.01 10.12 -13.86
N ALA A 367 -0.43 11.26 -13.38
CA ALA A 367 0.41 12.24 -12.71
C ALA A 367 -0.09 12.54 -11.29
N CYS A 368 0.87 12.70 -10.38
CA CYS A 368 0.64 13.31 -9.07
C CYS A 368 0.61 14.83 -9.21
N MET A 369 -0.46 15.46 -8.74
CA MET A 369 -0.67 16.89 -8.82
C MET A 369 -1.03 17.48 -7.46
N LEU A 370 -0.62 18.74 -7.25
CA LEU A 370 -1.09 19.58 -6.15
C LEU A 370 -2.14 20.56 -6.67
N MET A 371 -3.28 20.60 -6.02
CA MET A 371 -4.27 21.67 -6.21
C MET A 371 -3.76 22.93 -5.52
N VAL A 372 -3.35 23.96 -6.30
CA VAL A 372 -2.65 25.12 -5.73
C VAL A 372 -3.60 26.22 -5.26
N GLU A 373 -4.76 26.39 -5.89
CA GLU A 373 -5.69 27.48 -5.59
C GLU A 373 -7.16 27.07 -5.75
N PRO A 374 -8.08 27.71 -5.01
CA PRO A 374 -9.51 27.55 -5.25
C PRO A 374 -9.94 28.18 -6.57
N MET A 375 -11.05 27.71 -7.12
CA MET A 375 -11.66 28.31 -8.31
C MET A 375 -12.41 29.60 -7.96
N GLN A 376 -12.25 30.61 -8.79
CA GLN A 376 -13.00 31.85 -8.70
C GLN A 376 -14.41 31.68 -9.29
N GLU A 377 -15.40 32.30 -8.68
CA GLU A 377 -16.79 32.20 -9.13
C GLU A 377 -17.20 33.37 -10.07
N GLN A 378 -16.38 33.72 -11.02
CA GLN A 378 -16.78 34.67 -12.04
C GLN A 378 -17.07 33.95 -13.36
N SER A 379 -18.33 33.53 -13.54
CA SER A 379 -18.86 32.96 -14.79
C SER A 379 -18.22 31.60 -15.16
N ALA A 380 -18.55 31.02 -16.32
CA ALA A 380 -17.94 29.82 -16.90
C ALA A 380 -16.43 29.93 -17.14
N LYS A 381 -15.75 30.96 -16.69
CA LYS A 381 -14.35 31.31 -16.90
C LYS A 381 -13.50 31.24 -15.63
N ALA A 382 -13.83 30.35 -14.67
CA ALA A 382 -13.05 30.16 -13.46
C ALA A 382 -11.71 29.49 -13.77
N ALA A 383 -10.64 30.28 -13.80
CA ALA A 383 -9.28 29.76 -13.95
C ALA A 383 -8.77 29.23 -12.61
N THR A 384 -8.10 28.11 -12.63
CA THR A 384 -7.32 27.56 -11.51
C THR A 384 -6.11 26.84 -12.05
N SER A 385 -5.18 26.48 -11.19
CA SER A 385 -3.94 25.80 -11.56
C SER A 385 -3.72 24.51 -10.77
N LEU A 386 -3.01 23.57 -11.38
CA LEU A 386 -2.46 22.37 -10.76
C LEU A 386 -0.94 22.41 -10.89
N GLU A 387 -0.21 22.06 -9.83
CA GLU A 387 1.24 21.90 -9.88
C GLU A 387 1.60 20.44 -10.14
N TYR A 388 2.43 20.19 -11.14
CA TYR A 388 2.93 18.86 -11.45
C TYR A 388 4.00 18.42 -10.46
N LEU A 389 3.79 17.31 -9.76
CA LEU A 389 4.70 16.78 -8.74
C LEU A 389 5.49 15.55 -9.21
N GLY A 390 5.13 14.96 -10.33
CA GLY A 390 5.81 13.79 -10.91
C GLY A 390 4.85 12.77 -11.50
N ASP A 391 5.40 11.78 -12.17
CA ASP A 391 4.63 10.62 -12.64
C ASP A 391 4.18 9.79 -11.42
N SER A 392 2.99 9.20 -11.51
CA SER A 392 2.45 8.36 -10.43
C SER A 392 3.27 7.10 -10.16
N LYS A 393 4.04 6.63 -11.14
CA LYS A 393 4.96 5.50 -11.02
C LYS A 393 6.30 5.86 -10.37
N ASP A 394 6.60 7.15 -10.22
CA ASP A 394 7.83 7.60 -9.58
C ASP A 394 7.81 7.16 -8.09
N PRO A 395 8.80 6.39 -7.61
CA PRO A 395 8.89 6.00 -6.20
C PRO A 395 8.97 7.18 -5.23
N THR A 396 9.37 8.36 -5.71
CA THR A 396 9.42 9.60 -4.91
C THR A 396 8.15 10.44 -5.03
N SER A 397 7.12 9.94 -5.72
CA SER A 397 5.84 10.65 -5.88
C SER A 397 5.15 10.89 -4.54
N PRO A 398 4.81 12.12 -4.20
CA PRO A 398 4.10 12.41 -2.95
C PRO A 398 2.69 11.83 -2.88
N CYS A 399 2.11 11.43 -4.01
CA CYS A 399 0.82 10.76 -4.07
C CYS A 399 0.88 9.27 -3.71
N ALA A 400 2.07 8.66 -3.66
CA ALA A 400 2.23 7.26 -3.30
C ALA A 400 2.15 7.09 -1.78
N THR A 401 1.48 6.04 -1.31
CA THR A 401 1.36 5.72 0.12
C THR A 401 2.51 4.82 0.57
N GLN A 402 3.72 5.31 0.55
CA GLN A 402 4.95 4.74 1.15
C GLN A 402 5.00 3.20 1.18
N GLY A 403 4.75 2.55 0.04
CA GLY A 403 4.93 1.11 -0.11
C GLY A 403 3.74 0.24 0.33
N VAL A 404 2.60 0.82 0.68
CA VAL A 404 1.38 0.03 0.89
C VAL A 404 0.92 -0.54 -0.46
N PRO A 405 0.76 -1.87 -0.58
CA PRO A 405 0.29 -2.49 -1.81
C PRO A 405 -1.12 -2.01 -2.19
N GLY A 406 -1.31 -1.68 -3.45
CA GLY A 406 -2.59 -1.32 -4.04
C GLY A 406 -3.15 -2.40 -4.96
N SER A 407 -4.12 -2.03 -5.78
CA SER A 407 -4.67 -2.91 -6.83
C SER A 407 -3.59 -3.29 -7.85
N SER A 408 -3.70 -4.47 -8.46
CA SER A 408 -2.83 -4.90 -9.58
C SER A 408 -2.92 -3.97 -10.79
N THR A 409 -4.02 -3.24 -10.92
CA THR A 409 -4.26 -2.20 -11.94
C THR A 409 -3.86 -0.80 -11.48
N GLY A 410 -3.32 -0.67 -10.25
CA GLY A 410 -2.90 0.61 -9.68
C GLY A 410 -1.85 1.32 -10.52
N VAL A 411 -1.75 2.63 -10.35
CA VAL A 411 -0.88 3.52 -11.13
C VAL A 411 0.38 3.95 -10.36
N GLY A 412 0.51 3.51 -9.11
CA GLY A 412 1.65 3.82 -8.25
C GLY A 412 2.95 3.11 -8.62
N PRO A 413 4.06 3.45 -7.93
CA PRO A 413 5.34 2.76 -8.09
C PRO A 413 5.22 1.27 -7.74
N ARG A 414 6.11 0.47 -8.28
CA ARG A 414 6.13 -0.97 -7.99
C ARG A 414 6.67 -1.22 -6.58
N VAL A 415 5.92 -1.98 -5.80
CA VAL A 415 6.29 -2.42 -4.45
C VAL A 415 6.23 -3.94 -4.35
N PRO A 416 7.17 -4.57 -3.62
CA PRO A 416 7.16 -6.01 -3.44
C PRO A 416 6.03 -6.44 -2.49
N VAL A 417 5.40 -7.57 -2.78
CA VAL A 417 4.35 -8.18 -1.95
C VAL A 417 4.54 -9.68 -1.89
N LEU A 418 4.24 -10.26 -0.73
CA LEU A 418 4.16 -11.71 -0.59
C LEU A 418 2.84 -12.21 -1.21
N VAL A 419 2.92 -13.32 -1.94
CA VAL A 419 1.76 -13.96 -2.56
C VAL A 419 1.58 -15.40 -2.10
N GLN A 420 2.58 -15.95 -1.40
CA GLN A 420 2.55 -17.25 -0.74
C GLN A 420 3.62 -17.33 0.37
#